data_f9675be4a7fcc98b7bc537e2055195eb
#
_entry.id   f9675be4a7fcc98b7bc537e2055195eb
#
_cell.length_a   1.000
_cell.length_b   1.000
_cell.length_c   1.000
_cell.angle_alpha   90.00
_cell.angle_beta   90.00
_cell.angle_gamma   90.00
#
_symmetry.space_group_name_H-M   'P 1'
#
loop_
_entity.id
_entity.type
_entity.pdbx_description
1 polymer ?
#
loop_
_entity_poly.entity_id
_entity_poly.type
_entity_poly.pdbx_seq_one_letter_code
_entity_poly.pdbx_strand_id
1 'polypeptide(L)'
;MLSGKNIVVTIGNNGAVVALHEGNNIKNKVFLDELNDKTKEQLKNIFLSNKSAQTHILLDTADQIYKKKSYPLVRRGDLIRLVRRDLASDGDKESLKNYIILSRKKTKNKTPQSNKWESLFVSASNTETITSWVEFLLEMPNRLVGIYMLPVESFQLLKLLKKDIRAQSRIKIKRNDLYCLVVQNKVSGSRQIVFSESGIVFTRIVDYDFSQPDFLEKYEQDLYSTFEYLKRLFPDVSMSELDIINILPSEGIEAIKSLKTTELNFTNYTPYQASSTIGLPNLLPTSSSSCDLLISKVFSKSSKLLKFSTPKISSLEKFFLGLRASYYADAVFIIATLVAIVFSLFSQSKLHDVIEIARAQKTAAIQELARVQKFALEGSKVDKTENGEAIDIERVTDFGKIDQALSSNGTNVADFYGKLKFIKNYNVSLAKFSYSLTGFNAKSPSANGNYTFSLSGKIQNKTGDIEDLFSEFDGLVAKTKETLTNNRVNYTDLPRNIDFNQKYYSFPIDFSISK
;
A
#
# COMPACT_ATOMS: atom_id res chain seq x y z
N MET A 1 -3.85 7.97 -13.49
CA MET A 1 -2.97 7.73 -14.66
C MET A 1 -1.90 8.80 -14.63
N LEU A 2 -0.67 8.45 -14.30
CA LEU A 2 0.45 9.37 -14.45
C LEU A 2 0.70 9.46 -15.95
N SER A 3 0.37 10.58 -16.57
CA SER A 3 0.74 10.92 -17.95
C SER A 3 2.25 11.20 -17.98
N GLY A 4 3.03 10.21 -17.57
CA GLY A 4 4.46 10.33 -17.52
C GLY A 4 5.09 10.00 -18.85
N LYS A 5 6.19 10.66 -19.14
CA LYS A 5 7.12 10.23 -20.17
C LYS A 5 7.71 8.89 -19.76
N ASN A 6 7.76 7.92 -20.68
CA ASN A 6 8.38 6.63 -20.46
C ASN A 6 9.48 6.39 -21.49
N ILE A 7 10.63 5.92 -21.04
CA ILE A 7 11.69 5.41 -21.91
C ILE A 7 11.64 3.90 -21.85
N VAL A 8 11.45 3.25 -22.99
CA VAL A 8 11.48 1.80 -23.12
C VAL A 8 12.74 1.42 -23.88
N VAL A 9 13.56 0.57 -23.26
CA VAL A 9 14.76 -0.01 -23.83
C VAL A 9 14.43 -1.46 -24.18
N THR A 10 14.20 -1.76 -25.46
CA THR A 10 14.00 -3.14 -25.94
C THR A 10 15.34 -3.72 -26.34
N ILE A 11 15.71 -4.84 -25.74
CA ILE A 11 17.02 -5.50 -25.94
C ILE A 11 16.74 -6.88 -26.54
N GLY A 12 17.37 -7.16 -27.67
CA GLY A 12 17.33 -8.45 -28.36
C GLY A 12 18.73 -9.02 -28.62
N ASN A 13 18.80 -10.09 -29.41
CA ASN A 13 20.05 -10.73 -29.78
C ASN A 13 20.86 -9.90 -30.80
N ASN A 14 20.20 -9.08 -31.61
CA ASN A 14 20.78 -8.30 -32.71
C ASN A 14 20.92 -6.81 -32.35
N GLY A 15 20.86 -6.46 -31.06
CA GLY A 15 21.00 -5.09 -30.60
C GLY A 15 19.86 -4.62 -29.69
N ALA A 16 19.66 -3.31 -29.67
CA ALA A 16 18.63 -2.68 -28.83
C ALA A 16 17.96 -1.49 -29.53
N VAL A 17 16.74 -1.19 -29.09
CA VAL A 17 16.05 0.05 -29.43
C VAL A 17 15.68 0.81 -28.17
N VAL A 18 16.00 2.08 -28.12
CA VAL A 18 15.60 3.01 -27.05
C VAL A 18 14.54 3.94 -27.60
N ALA A 19 13.36 3.96 -27.02
CA ALA A 19 12.24 4.78 -27.45
C ALA A 19 11.68 5.62 -26.31
N LEU A 20 11.57 6.94 -26.52
CA LEU A 20 10.91 7.87 -25.60
C LEU A 20 9.43 8.02 -26.01
N HIS A 21 8.55 7.55 -25.14
CA HIS A 21 7.11 7.62 -25.29
C HIS A 21 6.51 8.79 -24.51
N GLU A 22 5.70 9.62 -25.18
CA GLU A 22 4.95 10.71 -24.57
C GLU A 22 3.51 10.70 -25.13
N GLY A 23 2.52 10.53 -24.24
CA GLY A 23 1.13 10.40 -24.68
C GLY A 23 0.94 9.26 -25.70
N ASN A 24 0.48 9.56 -26.91
CA ASN A 24 0.31 8.60 -28.01
C ASN A 24 1.51 8.46 -28.95
N ASN A 25 2.49 9.33 -28.83
CA ASN A 25 3.59 9.46 -29.80
C ASN A 25 4.89 8.87 -29.26
N ILE A 26 5.82 8.61 -30.19
CA ILE A 26 7.22 8.36 -29.93
C ILE A 26 7.97 9.63 -30.29
N LYS A 27 8.56 10.29 -29.29
CA LYS A 27 9.27 11.57 -29.46
C LYS A 27 10.70 11.37 -29.95
N ASN A 28 11.34 10.32 -29.47
CA ASN A 28 12.70 9.98 -29.86
C ASN A 28 12.86 8.47 -29.94
N LYS A 29 13.67 8.00 -30.86
CA LYS A 29 13.99 6.58 -31.05
C LYS A 29 15.41 6.44 -31.58
N VAL A 30 16.15 5.48 -31.01
CA VAL A 30 17.53 5.15 -31.44
C VAL A 30 17.62 3.63 -31.50
N PHE A 31 18.13 3.10 -32.61
CA PHE A 31 18.50 1.70 -32.77
C PHE A 31 20.01 1.56 -32.62
N LEU A 32 20.44 0.57 -31.89
CA LEU A 32 21.83 0.31 -31.55
C LEU A 32 22.14 -1.16 -31.79
N ASP A 33 23.26 -1.45 -32.39
CA ASP A 33 23.71 -2.84 -32.54
C ASP A 33 24.31 -3.36 -31.21
N GLU A 34 25.01 -2.50 -30.47
CA GLU A 34 25.60 -2.84 -29.17
C GLU A 34 25.71 -1.62 -28.24
N LEU A 35 25.87 -1.89 -26.93
CA LEU A 35 26.07 -0.87 -25.90
C LEU A 35 27.58 -0.65 -25.67
N ASN A 36 28.21 0.18 -26.51
CA ASN A 36 29.60 0.62 -26.37
C ASN A 36 29.66 2.08 -25.86
N ASP A 37 30.87 2.60 -25.59
CA ASP A 37 31.03 3.93 -25.00
C ASP A 37 30.48 5.05 -25.90
N LYS A 38 30.60 4.93 -27.21
CA LYS A 38 30.05 5.89 -28.18
C LYS A 38 28.50 5.91 -28.11
N THR A 39 27.90 4.74 -28.08
CA THR A 39 26.42 4.62 -27.99
C THR A 39 25.90 5.03 -26.61
N LYS A 40 26.63 4.77 -25.53
CA LYS A 40 26.31 5.28 -24.20
C LYS A 40 26.26 6.79 -24.16
N GLU A 41 27.26 7.47 -24.78
CA GLU A 41 27.29 8.92 -24.81
C GLU A 41 26.12 9.51 -25.61
N GLN A 42 25.78 8.90 -26.74
CA GLN A 42 24.61 9.28 -27.52
C GLN A 42 23.31 9.13 -26.70
N LEU A 43 23.18 8.06 -25.94
CA LEU A 43 21.99 7.79 -25.12
C LEU A 43 21.89 8.73 -23.92
N LYS A 44 23.02 9.11 -23.28
CA LYS A 44 23.03 10.03 -22.14
C LYS A 44 22.23 11.30 -22.42
N ASN A 45 22.32 11.87 -23.62
CA ASN A 45 21.57 13.06 -24.00
C ASN A 45 20.07 12.85 -23.95
N ILE A 46 19.56 11.66 -24.33
CA ILE A 46 18.12 11.32 -24.27
C ILE A 46 17.67 11.24 -22.82
N PHE A 47 18.44 10.56 -21.97
CA PHE A 47 18.10 10.36 -20.55
C PHE A 47 18.20 11.67 -19.75
N LEU A 48 19.26 12.45 -19.93
CA LEU A 48 19.48 13.73 -19.24
C LEU A 48 18.45 14.79 -19.62
N SER A 49 18.02 14.81 -20.89
CA SER A 49 16.96 15.73 -21.34
C SER A 49 15.56 15.34 -20.84
N ASN A 50 15.39 14.13 -20.32
CA ASN A 50 14.09 13.58 -19.88
C ASN A 50 14.16 12.97 -18.47
N LYS A 51 14.78 13.67 -17.52
CA LYS A 51 15.05 13.19 -16.14
C LYS A 51 13.83 12.65 -15.40
N SER A 52 12.63 13.17 -15.67
CA SER A 52 11.38 12.73 -15.05
C SER A 52 10.78 11.48 -15.69
N ALA A 53 11.31 11.02 -16.83
CA ALA A 53 10.80 9.83 -17.51
C ALA A 53 11.16 8.56 -16.73
N GLN A 54 10.21 7.62 -16.65
CA GLN A 54 10.47 6.30 -16.09
C GLN A 54 11.08 5.40 -17.16
N THR A 55 12.10 4.63 -16.78
CA THR A 55 12.80 3.71 -17.69
C THR A 55 12.39 2.28 -17.44
N HIS A 56 12.15 1.54 -18.52
CA HIS A 56 11.77 0.14 -18.53
C HIS A 56 12.67 -0.62 -19.49
N ILE A 57 13.08 -1.83 -19.12
CA ILE A 57 13.78 -2.77 -20.00
C ILE A 57 12.77 -3.81 -20.49
N LEU A 58 12.71 -4.03 -21.79
CA LEU A 58 11.89 -5.04 -22.44
C LEU A 58 12.80 -6.03 -23.17
N LEU A 59 12.88 -7.28 -22.69
CA LEU A 59 13.78 -8.29 -23.22
C LEU A 59 13.13 -9.11 -24.31
N ASP A 60 13.82 -9.24 -25.44
CA ASP A 60 13.43 -10.05 -26.59
C ASP A 60 14.57 -11.04 -26.97
N THR A 61 15.11 -11.74 -25.98
CA THR A 61 16.19 -12.71 -26.12
C THR A 61 15.67 -14.13 -26.33
N ALA A 62 16.50 -15.02 -26.83
CA ALA A 62 16.13 -16.42 -27.14
C ALA A 62 16.04 -17.31 -25.89
N ASP A 63 16.80 -17.00 -24.84
CA ASP A 63 17.03 -17.82 -23.64
C ASP A 63 15.94 -17.70 -22.57
N GLN A 64 14.70 -17.49 -23.00
CA GLN A 64 13.55 -17.39 -22.10
C GLN A 64 12.87 -18.75 -21.94
N ILE A 65 12.61 -19.13 -20.70
CA ILE A 65 12.01 -20.42 -20.34
C ILE A 65 10.62 -20.17 -19.74
N TYR A 66 9.64 -20.93 -20.24
CA TYR A 66 8.25 -20.88 -19.79
C TYR A 66 7.84 -22.26 -19.28
N LYS A 67 7.59 -22.38 -17.96
CA LYS A 67 7.32 -23.66 -17.31
C LYS A 67 5.98 -23.61 -16.57
N LYS A 68 5.03 -24.40 -17.03
CA LYS A 68 3.73 -24.52 -16.38
C LYS A 68 3.81 -25.48 -15.19
N LYS A 69 3.32 -25.05 -14.01
CA LYS A 69 3.22 -25.87 -12.79
C LYS A 69 1.79 -25.88 -12.26
N SER A 70 1.37 -27.03 -11.74
CA SER A 70 0.07 -27.23 -11.13
C SER A 70 0.20 -27.34 -9.61
N TYR A 71 -0.71 -26.73 -8.88
CA TYR A 71 -0.75 -26.71 -7.42
C TYR A 71 -2.10 -27.21 -6.88
N PRO A 72 -2.13 -27.80 -5.70
CA PRO A 72 -3.38 -28.20 -5.09
C PRO A 72 -4.29 -26.99 -4.84
N LEU A 73 -5.58 -27.27 -4.64
CA LEU A 73 -6.57 -26.25 -4.35
C LEU A 73 -6.42 -25.76 -2.91
N VAL A 74 -5.64 -24.70 -2.75
CA VAL A 74 -5.41 -24.00 -1.48
C VAL A 74 -5.94 -22.56 -1.54
N ARG A 75 -5.99 -21.87 -0.40
CA ARG A 75 -6.30 -20.43 -0.36
C ARG A 75 -5.26 -19.65 -1.16
N ARG A 76 -5.67 -18.53 -1.77
CA ARG A 76 -4.79 -17.72 -2.64
C ARG A 76 -3.50 -17.27 -1.95
N GLY A 77 -3.54 -16.96 -0.66
CA GLY A 77 -2.35 -16.59 0.12
C GLY A 77 -1.34 -17.74 0.23
N ASP A 78 -1.83 -18.96 0.48
CA ASP A 78 -0.99 -20.15 0.59
C ASP A 78 -0.44 -20.56 -0.78
N LEU A 79 -1.25 -20.44 -1.85
CA LEU A 79 -0.78 -20.61 -3.22
C LEU A 79 0.41 -19.69 -3.53
N ILE A 80 0.31 -18.40 -3.21
CA ILE A 80 1.39 -17.44 -3.44
C ILE A 80 2.66 -17.85 -2.69
N ARG A 81 2.55 -18.34 -1.45
CA ARG A 81 3.70 -18.84 -0.67
C ARG A 81 4.34 -20.06 -1.32
N LEU A 82 3.52 -21.05 -1.73
CA LEU A 82 3.99 -22.25 -2.42
C LEU A 82 4.71 -21.91 -3.73
N VAL A 83 4.08 -21.09 -4.57
CA VAL A 83 4.64 -20.67 -5.85
C VAL A 83 5.97 -19.92 -5.67
N ARG A 84 6.07 -19.02 -4.69
CA ARG A 84 7.32 -18.29 -4.40
C ARG A 84 8.42 -19.20 -3.90
N ARG A 85 8.10 -20.16 -3.04
CA ARG A 85 9.07 -21.15 -2.55
C ARG A 85 9.61 -21.99 -3.71
N ASP A 86 8.73 -22.48 -4.56
CA ASP A 86 9.10 -23.29 -5.72
C ASP A 86 9.90 -22.49 -6.75
N LEU A 87 9.56 -21.21 -6.95
CA LEU A 87 10.30 -20.31 -7.82
C LEU A 87 11.72 -20.07 -7.29
N ALA A 88 11.88 -19.94 -5.99
CA ALA A 88 13.19 -19.77 -5.35
C ALA A 88 14.08 -21.02 -5.45
N SER A 89 13.46 -22.22 -5.48
CA SER A 89 14.19 -23.50 -5.62
C SER A 89 14.45 -23.91 -7.08
N ASP A 90 13.81 -23.26 -8.06
CA ASP A 90 13.90 -23.64 -9.47
C ASP A 90 15.08 -22.93 -10.18
N GLY A 91 16.12 -23.69 -10.50
CA GLY A 91 17.26 -23.27 -11.34
C GLY A 91 18.22 -22.27 -10.73
N ASP A 92 18.98 -21.60 -11.60
CA ASP A 92 20.07 -20.69 -11.25
C ASP A 92 19.60 -19.49 -10.43
N LYS A 93 20.31 -19.15 -9.36
CA LYS A 93 20.03 -18.01 -8.47
C LYS A 93 20.18 -16.65 -9.16
N GLU A 94 20.99 -16.57 -10.19
CA GLU A 94 21.26 -15.33 -10.93
C GLU A 94 20.25 -15.06 -12.04
N SER A 95 19.42 -16.04 -12.43
CA SER A 95 18.43 -15.85 -13.47
C SER A 95 17.30 -14.91 -13.05
N LEU A 96 16.79 -14.15 -14.02
CA LEU A 96 15.59 -13.34 -13.86
C LEU A 96 14.38 -14.27 -13.79
N LYS A 97 13.62 -14.24 -12.69
CA LYS A 97 12.50 -15.17 -12.47
C LYS A 97 11.27 -14.43 -11.99
N ASN A 98 10.12 -14.82 -12.50
CA ASN A 98 8.82 -14.43 -11.97
C ASN A 98 7.75 -15.46 -12.36
N TYR A 99 6.51 -15.26 -11.90
CA TYR A 99 5.41 -16.16 -12.16
C TYR A 99 4.10 -15.42 -12.44
N ILE A 100 3.23 -16.08 -13.19
CA ILE A 100 1.85 -15.65 -13.42
C ILE A 100 0.94 -16.74 -12.84
N ILE A 101 0.00 -16.36 -11.98
CA ILE A 101 -1.07 -17.27 -11.56
C ILE A 101 -2.12 -17.26 -12.66
N LEU A 102 -2.27 -18.40 -13.33
CA LEU A 102 -3.28 -18.64 -14.35
C LEU A 102 -4.63 -18.88 -13.68
N SER A 103 -5.68 -19.05 -14.47
CA SER A 103 -7.02 -19.31 -13.94
C SER A 103 -7.10 -20.67 -13.22
N ARG A 104 -8.03 -20.78 -12.26
CA ARG A 104 -8.38 -22.05 -11.63
C ARG A 104 -9.04 -22.96 -12.68
N LYS A 105 -8.38 -24.07 -13.01
CA LYS A 105 -8.95 -25.06 -13.93
C LYS A 105 -10.07 -25.81 -13.20
N LYS A 106 -11.32 -25.56 -13.62
CA LYS A 106 -12.48 -26.36 -13.19
C LYS A 106 -12.60 -27.53 -14.18
N THR A 107 -12.27 -28.73 -13.75
CA THR A 107 -12.55 -29.91 -14.58
C THR A 107 -14.04 -30.22 -14.48
N LYS A 108 -14.67 -30.56 -15.62
CA LYS A 108 -16.11 -30.87 -15.70
C LYS A 108 -16.50 -32.10 -14.84
N ASN A 109 -15.54 -32.95 -14.50
CA ASN A 109 -15.75 -34.12 -13.66
C ASN A 109 -15.65 -33.74 -12.17
N LYS A 110 -16.71 -34.02 -11.41
CA LYS A 110 -16.96 -33.59 -10.03
C LYS A 110 -16.06 -34.19 -8.95
N THR A 111 -14.92 -34.78 -9.26
CA THR A 111 -14.00 -35.27 -8.22
C THR A 111 -13.21 -34.11 -7.61
N PRO A 112 -13.12 -33.98 -6.27
CA PRO A 112 -12.39 -32.89 -5.59
C PRO A 112 -10.92 -32.77 -6.01
N GLN A 113 -10.31 -33.87 -6.46
CA GLN A 113 -8.92 -33.93 -6.89
C GLN A 113 -8.65 -33.28 -8.27
N SER A 114 -9.69 -32.96 -9.04
CA SER A 114 -9.57 -32.39 -10.39
C SER A 114 -9.40 -30.86 -10.44
N ASN A 115 -9.67 -30.16 -9.35
CA ASN A 115 -9.53 -28.71 -9.26
C ASN A 115 -8.11 -28.35 -8.82
N LYS A 116 -7.31 -27.78 -9.72
CA LYS A 116 -5.93 -27.36 -9.46
C LYS A 116 -5.75 -25.90 -9.81
N TRP A 117 -4.85 -25.22 -9.10
CA TRP A 117 -4.29 -23.96 -9.53
C TRP A 117 -3.21 -24.21 -10.57
N GLU A 118 -3.14 -23.40 -11.59
CA GLU A 118 -2.06 -23.41 -12.57
C GLU A 118 -1.27 -22.09 -12.44
N SER A 119 0.04 -22.19 -12.48
CA SER A 119 0.92 -21.02 -12.61
C SER A 119 1.97 -21.26 -13.69
N LEU A 120 2.31 -20.17 -14.37
CA LEU A 120 3.36 -20.13 -15.36
C LEU A 120 4.59 -19.48 -14.73
N PHE A 121 5.68 -20.21 -14.66
CA PHE A 121 6.99 -19.71 -14.29
C PHE A 121 7.66 -19.19 -15.56
N VAL A 122 8.19 -18.00 -15.44
CA VAL A 122 8.92 -17.33 -16.52
C VAL A 122 10.32 -17.02 -16.01
N SER A 123 11.32 -17.45 -16.71
CA SER A 123 12.72 -17.16 -16.39
C SER A 123 13.52 -16.84 -17.64
N ALA A 124 14.57 -16.06 -17.47
CA ALA A 124 15.58 -15.77 -18.47
C ALA A 124 16.96 -15.68 -17.81
N SER A 125 18.00 -16.02 -18.53
CA SER A 125 19.37 -15.86 -18.07
C SER A 125 19.68 -14.37 -17.88
N ASN A 126 20.39 -14.05 -16.81
CA ASN A 126 20.90 -12.69 -16.60
C ASN A 126 22.27 -12.60 -17.30
N THR A 127 22.23 -12.34 -18.59
CA THR A 127 23.43 -12.25 -19.44
C THR A 127 24.27 -11.01 -19.10
N GLU A 128 25.53 -11.02 -19.52
CA GLU A 128 26.43 -9.86 -19.41
C GLU A 128 25.84 -8.62 -20.10
N THR A 129 25.22 -8.81 -21.26
CA THR A 129 24.52 -7.74 -21.99
C THR A 129 23.42 -7.08 -21.13
N ILE A 130 22.57 -7.89 -20.47
CA ILE A 130 21.50 -7.38 -19.58
C ILE A 130 22.11 -6.64 -18.39
N THR A 131 23.17 -7.20 -17.81
CA THR A 131 23.87 -6.59 -16.67
C THR A 131 24.46 -5.24 -17.06
N SER A 132 25.14 -5.14 -18.20
CA SER A 132 25.72 -3.90 -18.71
C SER A 132 24.66 -2.82 -18.97
N TRP A 133 23.49 -3.19 -19.53
CA TRP A 133 22.39 -2.28 -19.70
C TRP A 133 21.81 -1.81 -18.36
N VAL A 134 21.63 -2.71 -17.40
CA VAL A 134 21.16 -2.35 -16.06
C VAL A 134 22.12 -1.38 -15.38
N GLU A 135 23.42 -1.64 -15.43
CA GLU A 135 24.45 -0.77 -14.85
C GLU A 135 24.43 0.62 -15.48
N PHE A 136 24.45 0.70 -16.80
CA PHE A 136 24.33 1.97 -17.52
C PHE A 136 23.08 2.74 -17.12
N LEU A 137 21.91 2.09 -17.07
CA LEU A 137 20.65 2.76 -16.73
C LEU A 137 20.57 3.16 -15.26
N LEU A 138 21.29 2.50 -14.37
CA LEU A 138 21.39 2.89 -12.96
C LEU A 138 22.23 4.15 -12.74
N GLU A 139 23.16 4.46 -13.66
CA GLU A 139 23.93 5.71 -13.66
C GLU A 139 23.09 6.91 -14.14
N MET A 140 21.98 6.67 -14.82
CA MET A 140 21.12 7.72 -15.35
C MET A 140 20.17 8.27 -14.27
N PRO A 141 19.79 9.56 -14.35
CA PRO A 141 18.88 10.17 -13.37
C PRO A 141 17.44 9.62 -13.46
N ASN A 142 17.14 8.87 -14.49
CA ASN A 142 15.83 8.30 -14.77
C ASN A 142 15.60 7.07 -13.89
N ARG A 143 14.42 6.98 -13.28
CA ARG A 143 14.09 5.83 -12.46
C ARG A 143 13.94 4.57 -13.32
N LEU A 144 14.83 3.60 -13.13
CA LEU A 144 14.66 2.25 -13.67
C LEU A 144 13.57 1.50 -12.90
N VAL A 145 12.44 1.23 -13.56
CA VAL A 145 11.26 0.60 -12.94
C VAL A 145 11.41 -0.91 -12.88
N GLY A 146 11.93 -1.55 -13.91
CA GLY A 146 12.14 -3.00 -13.94
C GLY A 146 12.42 -3.54 -15.32
N ILE A 147 12.55 -4.86 -15.35
CA ILE A 147 12.78 -5.66 -16.55
C ILE A 147 11.49 -6.43 -16.87
N TYR A 148 11.18 -6.59 -18.15
CA TYR A 148 9.97 -7.25 -18.66
C TYR A 148 10.34 -8.14 -19.82
N MET A 149 9.54 -9.19 -20.10
CA MET A 149 9.75 -10.10 -21.22
C MET A 149 8.81 -9.73 -22.35
N LEU A 150 9.35 -9.38 -23.53
CA LEU A 150 8.57 -8.96 -24.69
C LEU A 150 7.50 -9.99 -25.09
N PRO A 151 7.79 -11.31 -25.14
CA PRO A 151 6.76 -12.28 -25.50
C PRO A 151 5.58 -12.31 -24.54
N VAL A 152 5.81 -12.12 -23.23
CA VAL A 152 4.73 -12.06 -22.21
C VAL A 152 3.88 -10.81 -22.43
N GLU A 153 4.53 -9.68 -22.62
CA GLU A 153 3.87 -8.38 -22.74
C GLU A 153 3.17 -8.18 -24.10
N SER A 154 3.61 -8.90 -25.13
CA SER A 154 2.96 -8.92 -26.45
C SER A 154 1.51 -9.43 -26.40
N PHE A 155 1.11 -10.11 -25.33
CA PHE A 155 -0.28 -10.47 -25.09
C PHE A 155 -1.22 -9.26 -25.04
N GLN A 156 -0.71 -8.09 -24.66
CA GLN A 156 -1.51 -6.86 -24.66
C GLN A 156 -1.79 -6.39 -26.09
N LEU A 157 -0.82 -6.52 -27.01
CA LEU A 157 -1.03 -6.24 -28.42
C LEU A 157 -2.08 -7.18 -29.02
N LEU A 158 -1.98 -8.49 -28.74
CA LEU A 158 -2.99 -9.46 -29.17
C LEU A 158 -4.39 -9.09 -28.65
N LYS A 159 -4.53 -8.67 -27.39
CA LYS A 159 -5.83 -8.26 -26.85
C LYS A 159 -6.44 -7.06 -27.58
N LEU A 160 -5.63 -6.10 -27.99
CA LEU A 160 -6.09 -4.94 -28.74
C LEU A 160 -6.53 -5.33 -30.15
N LEU A 161 -5.83 -6.26 -30.81
CA LEU A 161 -6.18 -6.78 -32.12
C LEU A 161 -7.32 -7.80 -32.12
N LYS A 162 -7.63 -8.41 -30.98
CA LYS A 162 -8.56 -9.56 -30.85
C LYS A 162 -9.94 -9.30 -31.47
N LYS A 163 -10.46 -8.09 -31.43
CA LYS A 163 -11.75 -7.73 -32.02
C LYS A 163 -11.70 -7.85 -33.54
N ASP A 164 -10.66 -7.33 -34.16
CA ASP A 164 -10.45 -7.35 -35.60
C ASP A 164 -10.13 -8.76 -36.09
N ILE A 165 -9.25 -9.48 -35.39
CA ILE A 165 -8.93 -10.89 -35.68
C ILE A 165 -10.20 -11.76 -35.69
N ARG A 166 -11.09 -11.63 -34.71
CA ARG A 166 -12.34 -12.38 -34.64
C ARG A 166 -13.30 -12.04 -35.79
N ALA A 167 -13.30 -10.79 -36.26
CA ALA A 167 -14.10 -10.37 -37.39
C ALA A 167 -13.59 -11.00 -38.72
N GLN A 168 -12.29 -11.23 -38.84
CA GLN A 168 -11.64 -11.82 -40.00
C GLN A 168 -11.58 -13.34 -39.96
N SER A 169 -11.70 -13.97 -38.80
CA SER A 169 -11.61 -15.42 -38.63
C SER A 169 -12.75 -16.14 -39.33
N ARG A 170 -12.41 -17.20 -40.12
CA ARG A 170 -13.37 -18.09 -40.82
C ARG A 170 -14.19 -18.92 -39.83
N ILE A 171 -13.61 -19.27 -38.66
CA ILE A 171 -14.26 -20.08 -37.64
C ILE A 171 -14.74 -19.16 -36.52
N LYS A 172 -16.05 -18.99 -36.39
CA LYS A 172 -16.68 -18.13 -35.38
C LYS A 172 -16.75 -18.76 -33.98
N ILE A 173 -16.91 -20.08 -33.93
CA ILE A 173 -17.01 -20.86 -32.68
C ILE A 173 -15.77 -21.73 -32.60
N LYS A 174 -14.90 -21.45 -31.60
CA LYS A 174 -13.67 -22.20 -31.37
C LYS A 174 -13.76 -22.99 -30.08
N ARG A 175 -13.23 -24.22 -30.12
CA ARG A 175 -13.11 -25.06 -28.94
C ARG A 175 -12.02 -24.57 -28.01
N ASN A 176 -10.95 -24.04 -28.61
CA ASN A 176 -9.80 -23.47 -27.90
C ASN A 176 -9.46 -22.11 -28.52
N ASP A 177 -9.32 -21.08 -27.68
CA ASP A 177 -8.86 -19.75 -28.10
C ASP A 177 -7.31 -19.74 -28.16
N LEU A 178 -6.76 -20.34 -29.22
CA LEU A 178 -5.32 -20.37 -29.48
C LEU A 178 -4.94 -19.39 -30.57
N TYR A 179 -3.90 -18.62 -30.34
CA TYR A 179 -3.40 -17.61 -31.27
C TYR A 179 -1.89 -17.77 -31.42
N CYS A 180 -1.39 -17.81 -32.63
CA CYS A 180 0.03 -17.77 -32.97
C CYS A 180 0.34 -16.37 -33.53
N LEU A 181 1.01 -15.54 -32.73
CA LEU A 181 1.47 -14.23 -33.17
C LEU A 181 2.89 -14.34 -33.74
N VAL A 182 3.05 -14.00 -35.00
CA VAL A 182 4.34 -13.93 -35.70
C VAL A 182 4.68 -12.47 -35.94
N VAL A 183 5.75 -11.99 -35.32
CA VAL A 183 6.17 -10.58 -35.41
C VAL A 183 7.59 -10.48 -35.92
N GLN A 184 7.88 -9.49 -36.76
CA GLN A 184 9.23 -9.13 -37.14
C GLN A 184 9.73 -8.02 -36.24
N ASN A 185 10.81 -8.28 -35.49
CA ASN A 185 11.51 -7.31 -34.65
C ASN A 185 12.90 -7.03 -35.22
N LYS A 186 13.34 -5.79 -35.19
CA LYS A 186 14.68 -5.43 -35.64
C LYS A 186 15.74 -5.94 -34.68
N VAL A 187 15.45 -5.89 -33.35
CA VAL A 187 16.41 -6.25 -32.31
C VAL A 187 16.63 -7.76 -32.13
N SER A 188 15.71 -8.62 -32.60
CA SER A 188 15.78 -10.08 -32.37
C SER A 188 15.47 -10.94 -33.58
N GLY A 189 15.05 -10.36 -34.69
CA GLY A 189 14.53 -11.12 -35.84
C GLY A 189 13.05 -11.44 -35.71
N SER A 190 12.59 -12.45 -36.43
CA SER A 190 11.18 -12.89 -36.35
C SER A 190 10.94 -13.72 -35.11
N ARG A 191 9.81 -13.50 -34.45
CA ARG A 191 9.40 -14.25 -33.27
C ARG A 191 8.00 -14.83 -33.44
N GLN A 192 7.87 -16.12 -33.16
CA GLN A 192 6.58 -16.78 -32.99
C GLN A 192 6.21 -16.86 -31.52
N ILE A 193 4.99 -16.45 -31.18
CA ILE A 193 4.49 -16.46 -29.80
C ILE A 193 3.09 -17.08 -29.80
N VAL A 194 2.92 -18.18 -29.10
CA VAL A 194 1.61 -18.81 -28.99
C VAL A 194 0.96 -18.41 -27.66
N PHE A 195 -0.28 -17.97 -27.76
CA PHE A 195 -1.12 -17.60 -26.64
C PHE A 195 -2.37 -18.47 -26.54
N SER A 196 -2.79 -18.73 -25.32
CA SER A 196 -4.13 -19.19 -24.97
C SER A 196 -4.90 -18.06 -24.29
N GLU A 197 -6.15 -18.31 -23.89
CA GLU A 197 -6.90 -17.35 -23.06
C GLU A 197 -6.17 -16.97 -21.77
N SER A 198 -5.41 -17.88 -21.21
CA SER A 198 -4.67 -17.68 -19.95
C SER A 198 -3.34 -16.95 -20.10
N GLY A 199 -2.87 -16.70 -21.30
CA GLY A 199 -1.60 -16.04 -21.60
C GLY A 199 -0.68 -16.86 -22.48
N ILE A 200 0.62 -16.60 -22.41
CA ILE A 200 1.64 -17.24 -23.24
C ILE A 200 1.72 -18.75 -22.96
N VAL A 201 1.83 -19.52 -24.03
CA VAL A 201 2.01 -20.98 -24.01
C VAL A 201 3.43 -21.35 -24.42
N PHE A 202 3.91 -20.72 -25.50
CA PHE A 202 5.16 -21.05 -26.14
C PHE A 202 5.70 -19.84 -26.90
N THR A 203 7.02 -19.73 -27.04
CA THR A 203 7.65 -18.75 -27.93
C THR A 203 8.97 -19.28 -28.44
N ARG A 204 9.32 -18.86 -29.64
CA ARG A 204 10.63 -19.10 -30.22
C ARG A 204 11.04 -17.94 -31.14
N ILE A 205 12.32 -17.72 -31.29
CA ILE A 205 12.89 -16.86 -32.32
C ILE A 205 13.08 -17.72 -33.57
N VAL A 206 12.77 -17.16 -34.72
CA VAL A 206 12.99 -17.74 -36.04
C VAL A 206 13.67 -16.68 -36.90
N ASP A 207 14.48 -17.14 -37.82
CA ASP A 207 15.19 -16.22 -38.70
C ASP A 207 14.57 -16.33 -40.12
N TYR A 208 13.82 -15.31 -40.49
CA TYR A 208 13.18 -15.19 -41.79
C TYR A 208 13.85 -14.09 -42.60
N ASP A 209 14.39 -14.47 -43.74
CA ASP A 209 14.79 -13.54 -44.79
C ASP A 209 13.69 -13.50 -45.86
N PHE A 210 12.90 -12.43 -45.82
CA PHE A 210 11.72 -12.25 -46.71
C PHE A 210 12.11 -12.06 -48.19
N SER A 211 13.39 -11.84 -48.51
CA SER A 211 13.91 -11.69 -49.86
C SER A 211 14.30 -13.04 -50.51
N GLN A 212 14.43 -14.09 -49.69
CA GLN A 212 14.83 -15.39 -50.18
C GLN A 212 13.63 -16.19 -50.75
N PRO A 213 13.83 -16.96 -51.82
CA PRO A 213 12.75 -17.74 -52.41
C PRO A 213 12.25 -18.89 -51.53
N ASP A 214 13.06 -19.38 -50.58
CA ASP A 214 12.74 -20.46 -49.64
C ASP A 214 12.00 -19.97 -48.37
N PHE A 215 11.77 -18.66 -48.25
CA PHE A 215 11.07 -18.09 -47.10
C PHE A 215 9.74 -18.78 -46.79
N LEU A 216 8.91 -18.99 -47.80
CA LEU A 216 7.59 -19.57 -47.60
C LEU A 216 7.65 -21.02 -47.11
N GLU A 217 8.55 -21.82 -47.67
CA GLU A 217 8.75 -23.21 -47.26
C GLU A 217 9.19 -23.28 -45.80
N LYS A 218 10.18 -22.48 -45.42
CA LYS A 218 10.69 -22.37 -44.04
C LYS A 218 9.60 -21.90 -43.09
N TYR A 219 8.85 -20.88 -43.46
CA TYR A 219 7.73 -20.34 -42.67
C TYR A 219 6.66 -21.40 -42.43
N GLU A 220 6.25 -22.14 -43.48
CA GLU A 220 5.24 -23.20 -43.39
C GLU A 220 5.75 -24.36 -42.51
N GLN A 221 6.98 -24.82 -42.70
CA GLN A 221 7.61 -25.85 -41.87
C GLN A 221 7.66 -25.47 -40.40
N ASP A 222 7.97 -24.21 -40.09
CA ASP A 222 7.99 -23.68 -38.74
C ASP A 222 6.60 -23.64 -38.12
N LEU A 223 5.55 -23.29 -38.88
CA LEU A 223 4.19 -23.32 -38.37
C LEU A 223 3.73 -24.76 -38.09
N TYR A 224 4.04 -25.72 -38.97
CA TYR A 224 3.73 -27.12 -38.70
C TYR A 224 4.48 -27.66 -37.47
N SER A 225 5.74 -27.32 -37.30
CA SER A 225 6.52 -27.68 -36.12
C SER A 225 5.91 -27.11 -34.82
N THR A 226 5.43 -25.86 -34.88
CA THR A 226 4.72 -25.20 -33.76
C THR A 226 3.40 -25.91 -33.48
N PHE A 227 2.63 -26.28 -34.51
CA PHE A 227 1.38 -27.00 -34.36
C PHE A 227 1.58 -28.39 -33.75
N GLU A 228 2.56 -29.16 -34.19
CA GLU A 228 2.90 -30.47 -33.63
C GLU A 228 3.30 -30.36 -32.15
N TYR A 229 4.01 -29.29 -31.76
CA TYR A 229 4.27 -29.03 -30.38
C TYR A 229 2.99 -28.72 -29.59
N LEU A 230 2.08 -27.91 -30.15
CA LEU A 230 0.81 -27.56 -29.51
C LEU A 230 -0.10 -28.78 -29.35
N LYS A 231 -0.10 -29.71 -30.30
CA LYS A 231 -0.86 -30.95 -30.24
C LYS A 231 -0.47 -31.86 -29.08
N ARG A 232 0.81 -31.81 -28.66
CA ARG A 232 1.27 -32.50 -27.43
C ARG A 232 0.71 -31.87 -26.17
N LEU A 233 0.52 -30.56 -26.16
CA LEU A 233 -0.02 -29.83 -24.98
C LEU A 233 -1.55 -29.81 -24.97
N PHE A 234 -2.17 -29.84 -26.15
CA PHE A 234 -3.61 -29.78 -26.39
C PHE A 234 -4.00 -30.84 -27.42
N PRO A 235 -4.16 -32.11 -27.01
CA PRO A 235 -4.37 -33.23 -27.96
C PRO A 235 -5.58 -33.08 -28.86
N ASP A 236 -6.59 -32.38 -28.40
CA ASP A 236 -7.87 -32.20 -29.13
C ASP A 236 -7.86 -30.99 -30.08
N VAL A 237 -6.72 -30.28 -30.26
CA VAL A 237 -6.65 -29.09 -31.12
C VAL A 237 -6.49 -29.47 -32.57
N SER A 238 -7.26 -28.82 -33.45
CA SER A 238 -7.09 -28.89 -34.90
C SER A 238 -6.33 -27.67 -35.44
N MET A 239 -5.66 -27.79 -36.58
CA MET A 239 -4.94 -26.67 -37.20
C MET A 239 -5.87 -25.50 -37.52
N SER A 240 -7.10 -25.77 -37.91
CA SER A 240 -8.12 -24.75 -38.20
C SER A 240 -8.57 -23.97 -36.97
N GLU A 241 -8.28 -24.45 -35.74
CA GLU A 241 -8.59 -23.74 -34.48
C GLU A 241 -7.47 -22.77 -34.07
N LEU A 242 -6.28 -22.82 -34.69
CA LEU A 242 -5.19 -21.92 -34.46
C LEU A 242 -5.31 -20.68 -35.34
N ASP A 243 -5.52 -19.50 -34.76
CA ASP A 243 -5.43 -18.24 -35.49
C ASP A 243 -3.97 -17.78 -35.57
N ILE A 244 -3.48 -17.63 -36.78
CA ILE A 244 -2.13 -17.16 -37.07
C ILE A 244 -2.21 -15.67 -37.40
N ILE A 245 -1.58 -14.85 -36.59
CA ILE A 245 -1.55 -13.41 -36.74
C ILE A 245 -0.13 -12.99 -37.12
N ASN A 246 0.01 -12.55 -38.36
CA ASN A 246 1.26 -12.07 -38.90
C ASN A 246 1.34 -10.54 -38.81
N ILE A 247 2.41 -10.02 -38.24
CA ILE A 247 2.76 -8.61 -38.28
C ILE A 247 4.18 -8.52 -38.85
N LEU A 248 4.25 -8.48 -40.15
CA LEU A 248 5.48 -8.65 -40.95
C LEU A 248 5.64 -7.50 -41.95
N PRO A 249 6.83 -7.31 -42.53
CA PRO A 249 7.03 -6.40 -43.66
C PRO A 249 6.09 -6.71 -44.80
N SER A 250 5.87 -5.74 -45.68
CA SER A 250 4.95 -5.86 -46.84
C SER A 250 5.30 -7.05 -47.71
N GLU A 251 6.59 -7.26 -47.95
CA GLU A 251 7.11 -8.37 -48.77
C GLU A 251 6.72 -9.74 -48.17
N GLY A 252 6.90 -9.88 -46.84
CA GLY A 252 6.52 -11.12 -46.13
C GLY A 252 5.01 -11.36 -46.17
N ILE A 253 4.21 -10.31 -45.99
CA ILE A 253 2.75 -10.42 -46.04
C ILE A 253 2.27 -10.81 -47.47
N GLU A 254 2.84 -10.22 -48.53
CA GLU A 254 2.53 -10.55 -49.91
C GLU A 254 2.88 -12.00 -50.23
N ALA A 255 4.04 -12.45 -49.81
CA ALA A 255 4.47 -13.83 -49.96
C ALA A 255 3.50 -14.80 -49.26
N ILE A 256 3.13 -14.55 -48.00
CA ILE A 256 2.19 -15.42 -47.25
C ILE A 256 0.81 -15.47 -47.88
N LYS A 257 0.33 -14.41 -48.53
CA LYS A 257 -0.94 -14.43 -49.28
C LYS A 257 -0.96 -15.44 -50.43
N SER A 258 0.21 -15.80 -50.96
CA SER A 258 0.34 -16.81 -52.02
C SER A 258 0.17 -18.24 -51.50
N LEU A 259 0.25 -18.47 -50.18
CA LEU A 259 0.00 -19.79 -49.57
C LEU A 259 -1.45 -20.21 -49.79
N LYS A 260 -1.65 -21.32 -50.51
CA LYS A 260 -2.98 -21.90 -50.84
C LYS A 260 -3.49 -22.86 -49.75
N THR A 261 -3.08 -22.71 -48.50
CA THR A 261 -3.51 -23.60 -47.42
C THR A 261 -4.92 -23.25 -46.96
N THR A 262 -5.84 -24.19 -47.09
CA THR A 262 -7.25 -24.07 -46.62
C THR A 262 -7.41 -24.38 -45.14
N GLU A 263 -6.39 -24.97 -44.52
CA GLU A 263 -6.43 -25.46 -43.13
C GLU A 263 -6.03 -24.43 -42.10
N LEU A 264 -5.34 -23.34 -42.49
CA LEU A 264 -4.80 -22.32 -41.58
C LEU A 264 -5.62 -21.03 -41.67
N ASN A 265 -5.88 -20.43 -40.51
CA ASN A 265 -6.52 -19.12 -40.41
C ASN A 265 -5.46 -18.03 -40.27
N PHE A 266 -5.24 -17.27 -41.35
CA PHE A 266 -4.31 -16.14 -41.33
C PHE A 266 -5.03 -14.82 -41.17
N THR A 267 -4.50 -13.98 -40.27
CA THR A 267 -4.81 -12.56 -40.20
C THR A 267 -3.49 -11.80 -40.35
N ASN A 268 -3.38 -11.04 -41.43
CA ASN A 268 -2.12 -10.44 -41.85
C ASN A 268 -2.17 -8.93 -41.72
N TYR A 269 -1.14 -8.36 -41.09
CA TYR A 269 -0.94 -6.93 -40.92
C TYR A 269 0.50 -6.56 -41.30
N THR A 270 0.70 -5.42 -41.92
CA THR A 270 1.98 -4.72 -41.80
C THR A 270 2.08 -4.07 -40.42
N PRO A 271 3.28 -3.71 -39.89
CA PRO A 271 3.42 -2.97 -38.62
C PRO A 271 2.59 -1.69 -38.59
N TYR A 272 2.49 -0.98 -39.73
CA TYR A 272 1.64 0.21 -39.86
C TYR A 272 0.14 -0.14 -39.76
N GLN A 273 -0.33 -1.17 -40.46
CA GLN A 273 -1.73 -1.61 -40.38
C GLN A 273 -2.11 -2.04 -38.95
N ALA A 274 -1.26 -2.81 -38.28
CA ALA A 274 -1.48 -3.22 -36.91
C ALA A 274 -1.57 -2.00 -35.97
N SER A 275 -0.70 -1.00 -36.14
CA SER A 275 -0.75 0.23 -35.34
C SER A 275 -2.02 1.04 -35.58
N SER A 276 -2.49 1.12 -36.84
CA SER A 276 -3.73 1.81 -37.23
C SER A 276 -4.96 1.11 -36.63
N THR A 277 -5.01 -0.23 -36.73
CA THR A 277 -6.11 -1.06 -36.19
C THR A 277 -6.28 -0.88 -34.69
N ILE A 278 -5.20 -0.68 -33.93
CA ILE A 278 -5.27 -0.43 -32.47
C ILE A 278 -5.46 1.05 -32.11
N GLY A 279 -5.76 1.91 -33.08
CA GLY A 279 -6.03 3.35 -32.85
C GLY A 279 -4.77 4.21 -32.72
N LEU A 280 -3.66 3.81 -33.32
CA LEU A 280 -2.37 4.54 -33.33
C LEU A 280 -1.86 4.77 -34.77
N PRO A 281 -2.64 5.41 -35.66
CA PRO A 281 -2.31 5.50 -37.09
C PRO A 281 -1.01 6.29 -37.38
N ASN A 282 -0.62 7.21 -36.51
CA ASN A 282 0.57 8.05 -36.67
C ASN A 282 1.81 7.52 -35.92
N LEU A 283 1.75 6.29 -35.39
CA LEU A 283 2.86 5.73 -34.61
C LEU A 283 4.02 5.32 -35.49
N LEU A 284 3.72 4.64 -36.60
CA LEU A 284 4.70 4.09 -37.52
C LEU A 284 4.47 4.62 -38.92
N PRO A 285 5.54 4.80 -39.75
CA PRO A 285 5.38 5.06 -41.18
C PRO A 285 4.87 3.82 -41.92
N THR A 286 4.26 4.03 -43.05
CA THR A 286 3.75 2.95 -43.93
C THR A 286 4.83 1.97 -44.36
N SER A 287 6.08 2.44 -44.49
CA SER A 287 7.26 1.65 -44.85
C SER A 287 7.91 0.91 -43.65
N SER A 288 7.26 0.91 -42.50
CA SER A 288 7.84 0.24 -41.31
C SER A 288 7.91 -1.28 -41.52
N SER A 289 9.11 -1.85 -41.31
CA SER A 289 9.38 -3.28 -41.46
C SER A 289 9.45 -4.04 -40.13
N SER A 290 9.39 -3.34 -39.00
CA SER A 290 9.55 -3.97 -37.68
C SER A 290 8.52 -3.51 -36.64
N CYS A 291 8.26 -4.37 -35.64
CA CYS A 291 7.24 -4.20 -34.62
C CYS A 291 7.78 -3.64 -33.29
N ASP A 292 9.10 -3.48 -33.13
CA ASP A 292 9.72 -3.07 -31.86
C ASP A 292 9.05 -1.83 -31.27
N LEU A 293 8.84 -0.79 -32.06
CA LEU A 293 8.22 0.44 -31.62
C LEU A 293 6.73 0.31 -31.33
N LEU A 294 6.01 -0.56 -32.05
CA LEU A 294 4.61 -0.87 -31.80
C LEU A 294 4.44 -1.57 -30.46
N ILE A 295 5.22 -2.62 -30.23
CA ILE A 295 5.17 -3.40 -29.00
C ILE A 295 5.60 -2.55 -27.81
N SER A 296 6.69 -1.79 -27.94
CA SER A 296 7.15 -0.88 -26.86
C SER A 296 6.12 0.18 -26.53
N LYS A 297 5.34 0.66 -27.52
CA LYS A 297 4.26 1.61 -27.30
C LYS A 297 3.07 1.00 -26.58
N VAL A 298 2.61 -0.17 -27.01
CA VAL A 298 1.54 -0.92 -26.34
C VAL A 298 1.96 -1.25 -24.90
N PHE A 299 3.20 -1.69 -24.71
CA PHE A 299 3.80 -1.92 -23.39
C PHE A 299 3.74 -0.66 -22.51
N SER A 300 4.19 0.49 -23.01
CA SER A 300 4.24 1.74 -22.24
C SER A 300 2.88 2.22 -21.73
N LYS A 301 1.78 1.77 -22.35
CA LYS A 301 0.40 2.07 -21.96
C LYS A 301 -0.23 1.02 -21.05
N SER A 302 0.41 -0.12 -20.90
CA SER A 302 -0.15 -1.26 -20.16
C SER A 302 0.03 -1.08 -18.67
N SER A 303 -0.97 -1.51 -17.88
CA SER A 303 -0.96 -1.36 -16.41
C SER A 303 -0.66 -2.65 -15.65
N LYS A 304 -0.88 -3.80 -16.28
CA LYS A 304 -0.68 -5.13 -15.68
C LYS A 304 0.49 -5.83 -16.35
N LEU A 305 1.67 -5.56 -15.89
CA LEU A 305 2.94 -6.05 -16.45
C LEU A 305 3.59 -7.06 -15.51
N LEU A 306 4.26 -8.07 -16.09
CA LEU A 306 5.05 -9.04 -15.33
C LEU A 306 6.47 -8.53 -15.15
N LYS A 307 6.72 -7.92 -14.00
CA LYS A 307 8.01 -7.30 -13.68
C LYS A 307 9.02 -8.30 -13.16
N PHE A 308 10.23 -8.25 -13.71
CA PHE A 308 11.41 -8.94 -13.21
C PHE A 308 12.35 -7.92 -12.54
N SER A 309 13.14 -8.38 -11.59
CA SER A 309 14.08 -7.51 -10.88
C SER A 309 15.39 -8.23 -10.63
N THR A 310 16.50 -7.56 -10.87
CA THR A 310 17.80 -7.96 -10.35
C THR A 310 17.93 -7.56 -8.87
N PRO A 311 18.87 -8.13 -8.11
CA PRO A 311 19.15 -7.69 -6.73
C PRO A 311 19.40 -6.18 -6.64
N LYS A 312 20.13 -5.59 -7.60
CA LYS A 312 20.41 -4.15 -7.68
C LYS A 312 19.12 -3.32 -7.84
N ILE A 313 18.23 -3.70 -8.77
CA ILE A 313 16.93 -3.01 -8.97
C ILE A 313 16.05 -3.17 -7.74
N SER A 314 16.00 -4.36 -7.14
CA SER A 314 15.18 -4.64 -5.96
C SER A 314 15.62 -3.81 -4.73
N SER A 315 16.92 -3.62 -4.52
CA SER A 315 17.44 -2.78 -3.43
C SER A 315 17.05 -1.31 -3.62
N LEU A 316 17.15 -0.79 -4.84
CA LEU A 316 16.71 0.56 -5.16
C LEU A 316 15.20 0.76 -4.97
N GLU A 317 14.39 -0.23 -5.32
CA GLU A 317 12.94 -0.14 -5.07
C GLU A 317 12.61 -0.03 -3.58
N LYS A 318 13.28 -0.82 -2.74
CA LYS A 318 13.13 -0.74 -1.29
C LYS A 318 13.54 0.64 -0.77
N PHE A 319 14.63 1.18 -1.28
CA PHE A 319 15.08 2.54 -0.95
C PHE A 319 14.04 3.61 -1.34
N PHE A 320 13.52 3.58 -2.56
CA PHE A 320 12.48 4.52 -3.01
C PHE A 320 11.14 4.34 -2.27
N LEU A 321 10.81 3.10 -1.88
CA LEU A 321 9.64 2.85 -1.03
C LEU A 321 9.83 3.47 0.35
N GLY A 322 11.01 3.33 0.95
CA GLY A 322 11.38 3.97 2.21
C GLY A 322 11.28 5.49 2.13
N LEU A 323 11.85 6.11 1.09
CA LEU A 323 11.73 7.56 0.86
C LEU A 323 10.27 8.02 0.74
N ARG A 324 9.43 7.29 -0.01
CA ARG A 324 8.00 7.63 -0.09
C ARG A 324 7.30 7.51 1.26
N ALA A 325 7.59 6.46 2.02
CA ALA A 325 7.04 6.29 3.36
C ALA A 325 7.45 7.45 4.29
N SER A 326 8.71 7.91 4.20
CA SER A 326 9.18 9.09 4.92
C SER A 326 8.40 10.35 4.56
N TYR A 327 8.22 10.63 3.26
CA TYR A 327 7.41 11.79 2.82
C TYR A 327 5.97 11.77 3.35
N TYR A 328 5.33 10.59 3.38
CA TYR A 328 3.98 10.48 3.96
C TYR A 328 4.00 10.66 5.48
N ALA A 329 5.02 10.13 6.16
CA ALA A 329 5.19 10.33 7.60
C ALA A 329 5.39 11.80 7.93
N ASP A 330 6.23 12.52 7.17
CA ASP A 330 6.46 13.95 7.33
C ASP A 330 5.18 14.77 7.10
N ALA A 331 4.40 14.43 6.06
CA ALA A 331 3.11 15.08 5.80
C ALA A 331 2.11 14.88 6.94
N VAL A 332 2.02 13.67 7.48
CA VAL A 332 1.16 13.36 8.64
C VAL A 332 1.64 14.13 9.87
N PHE A 333 2.95 14.20 10.10
CA PHE A 333 3.53 14.95 11.21
C PHE A 333 3.23 16.45 11.11
N ILE A 334 3.35 17.05 9.92
CA ILE A 334 3.00 18.45 9.67
C ILE A 334 1.51 18.71 9.97
N ILE A 335 0.62 17.83 9.49
CA ILE A 335 -0.81 17.96 9.76
C ILE A 335 -1.11 17.83 11.26
N ALA A 336 -0.50 16.88 11.94
CA ALA A 336 -0.67 16.69 13.38
C ALA A 336 -0.19 17.90 14.19
N THR A 337 0.95 18.50 13.81
CA THR A 337 1.47 19.74 14.43
C THR A 337 0.54 20.91 14.19
N LEU A 338 0.00 21.08 12.98
CA LEU A 338 -0.98 22.13 12.69
C LEU A 338 -2.25 21.98 13.55
N VAL A 339 -2.77 20.75 13.64
CA VAL A 339 -3.94 20.47 14.51
C VAL A 339 -3.64 20.78 15.97
N ALA A 340 -2.46 20.41 16.48
CA ALA A 340 -2.04 20.72 17.84
C ALA A 340 -1.93 22.23 18.10
N ILE A 341 -1.41 22.99 17.13
CA ILE A 341 -1.33 24.46 17.21
C ILE A 341 -2.75 25.06 17.27
N VAL A 342 -3.64 24.64 16.37
CA VAL A 342 -5.03 25.14 16.36
C VAL A 342 -5.74 24.81 17.67
N PHE A 343 -5.56 23.59 18.17
CA PHE A 343 -6.14 23.18 19.46
C PHE A 343 -5.56 24.01 20.64
N SER A 344 -4.25 24.30 20.63
CA SER A 344 -3.61 25.15 21.63
C SER A 344 -4.16 26.56 21.60
N LEU A 345 -4.31 27.17 20.42
CA LEU A 345 -4.90 28.49 20.26
C LEU A 345 -6.36 28.55 20.75
N PHE A 346 -7.13 27.51 20.45
CA PHE A 346 -8.52 27.41 20.92
C PHE A 346 -8.62 27.24 22.45
N SER A 347 -7.69 26.47 23.03
CA SER A 347 -7.59 26.34 24.49
C SER A 347 -7.18 27.64 25.19
N GLN A 348 -6.25 28.40 24.58
CA GLN A 348 -5.88 29.73 25.10
C GLN A 348 -7.04 30.72 25.06
N SER A 349 -7.83 30.74 23.99
CA SER A 349 -9.01 31.58 23.88
C SER A 349 -10.03 31.28 25.00
N LYS A 350 -10.34 29.99 25.22
CA LYS A 350 -11.23 29.60 26.34
C LYS A 350 -10.68 29.96 27.72
N LEU A 351 -9.37 29.85 27.92
CA LEU A 351 -8.73 30.21 29.16
C LEU A 351 -8.82 31.73 29.41
N HIS A 352 -8.71 32.53 28.36
CA HIS A 352 -8.86 33.98 28.44
C HIS A 352 -10.28 34.37 28.85
N ASP A 353 -11.30 33.75 28.27
CA ASP A 353 -12.71 33.97 28.65
C ASP A 353 -12.96 33.63 30.15
N VAL A 354 -12.40 32.51 30.62
CA VAL A 354 -12.54 32.09 32.01
C VAL A 354 -11.85 33.08 32.95
N ILE A 355 -10.68 33.60 32.59
CA ILE A 355 -9.95 34.61 33.37
C ILE A 355 -10.72 35.93 33.43
N GLU A 356 -11.33 36.36 32.31
CA GLU A 356 -12.17 37.57 32.31
C GLU A 356 -13.41 37.42 33.20
N ILE A 357 -14.10 36.28 33.12
CA ILE A 357 -15.24 35.99 34.02
C ILE A 357 -14.80 35.99 35.47
N ALA A 358 -13.70 35.35 35.79
CA ALA A 358 -13.18 35.32 37.15
C ALA A 358 -12.77 36.73 37.66
N ARG A 359 -12.18 37.57 36.80
CA ARG A 359 -11.87 38.97 37.13
C ARG A 359 -13.13 39.79 37.36
N ALA A 360 -14.18 39.63 36.53
CA ALA A 360 -15.44 40.31 36.72
C ALA A 360 -16.11 39.91 38.04
N GLN A 361 -16.12 38.62 38.35
CA GLN A 361 -16.66 38.13 39.65
C GLN A 361 -15.87 38.68 40.85
N LYS A 362 -14.53 38.72 40.76
CA LYS A 362 -13.70 39.31 41.82
C LYS A 362 -14.01 40.80 42.00
N THR A 363 -14.16 41.53 40.91
CA THR A 363 -14.51 42.98 40.98
C THR A 363 -15.88 43.21 41.59
N ALA A 364 -16.86 42.39 41.23
CA ALA A 364 -18.21 42.44 41.79
C ALA A 364 -18.18 42.12 43.30
N ALA A 365 -17.45 41.12 43.74
CA ALA A 365 -17.30 40.78 45.17
C ALA A 365 -16.60 41.88 45.95
N ILE A 366 -15.57 42.54 45.40
CA ILE A 366 -14.94 43.69 46.04
C ILE A 366 -15.90 44.89 46.18
N GLN A 367 -16.72 45.14 45.16
CA GLN A 367 -17.73 46.20 45.21
C GLN A 367 -18.79 45.92 46.29
N GLU A 368 -19.23 44.65 46.41
CA GLU A 368 -20.19 44.22 47.41
C GLU A 368 -19.60 44.36 48.82
N LEU A 369 -18.35 43.96 49.01
CA LEU A 369 -17.62 44.15 50.27
C LEU A 369 -17.50 45.62 50.64
N ALA A 370 -17.19 46.50 49.69
CA ALA A 370 -17.11 47.92 49.88
C ALA A 370 -18.49 48.53 50.24
N ARG A 371 -19.59 48.03 49.67
CA ARG A 371 -20.96 48.37 50.03
C ARG A 371 -21.27 47.96 51.46
N VAL A 372 -20.99 46.71 51.82
CA VAL A 372 -21.25 46.23 53.20
C VAL A 372 -20.44 47.00 54.23
N GLN A 373 -19.15 47.31 53.95
CA GLN A 373 -18.33 48.17 54.80
C GLN A 373 -18.91 49.58 54.95
N LYS A 374 -19.42 50.16 53.85
CA LYS A 374 -20.05 51.47 53.88
C LYS A 374 -21.34 51.48 54.73
N PHE A 375 -22.16 50.44 54.58
CA PHE A 375 -23.36 50.25 55.41
C PHE A 375 -23.01 50.01 56.86
N ALA A 376 -21.96 49.27 57.19
CA ALA A 376 -21.48 49.06 58.57
C ALA A 376 -20.93 50.35 59.22
N LEU A 377 -20.27 51.19 58.40
CA LEU A 377 -19.77 52.49 58.85
C LEU A 377 -20.92 53.54 59.04
N GLU A 378 -21.92 53.48 58.15
CA GLU A 378 -23.11 54.34 58.28
C GLU A 378 -24.05 53.88 59.42
N GLY A 379 -24.19 52.57 59.65
CA GLY A 379 -24.96 51.99 60.72
C GLY A 379 -24.34 52.26 62.11
N SER A 380 -23.05 52.54 62.19
CA SER A 380 -22.41 52.92 63.46
C SER A 380 -22.63 54.39 63.90
N LYS A 381 -23.29 55.19 63.07
CA LYS A 381 -23.57 56.62 63.34
C LYS A 381 -25.04 56.91 63.64
N VAL A 382 -25.89 55.90 63.73
CA VAL A 382 -27.32 56.10 64.05
C VAL A 382 -27.53 55.78 65.57
N ASP A 383 -27.84 56.79 66.28
CA ASP A 383 -28.26 56.76 67.67
C ASP A 383 -29.42 55.82 67.96
N LYS A 384 -29.45 55.30 69.15
CA LYS A 384 -30.52 54.52 69.77
C LYS A 384 -31.88 55.11 69.49
N THR A 385 -32.73 54.48 68.80
CA THR A 385 -34.18 54.51 68.99
C THR A 385 -34.84 53.22 68.45
N GLU A 386 -35.41 52.57 69.43
CA GLU A 386 -36.55 51.63 69.43
C GLU A 386 -36.91 50.85 68.17
N ASN A 387 -36.97 49.55 68.37
CA ASN A 387 -37.48 48.44 67.57
C ASN A 387 -36.47 47.77 66.65
N GLY A 388 -35.79 46.83 67.32
CA GLY A 388 -34.66 46.15 66.79
C GLY A 388 -34.89 44.74 66.38
N GLU A 389 -34.49 44.42 65.22
CA GLU A 389 -33.84 43.13 65.00
C GLU A 389 -32.34 43.36 64.90
N ALA A 390 -31.69 42.97 65.99
CA ALA A 390 -30.22 42.93 66.08
C ALA A 390 -29.75 41.97 64.94
N ILE A 391 -29.02 42.51 63.96
CA ILE A 391 -28.25 41.72 63.10
C ILE A 391 -27.33 40.86 63.94
N ASP A 392 -27.58 39.56 63.92
CA ASP A 392 -26.88 38.57 64.74
C ASP A 392 -25.39 38.51 64.28
N ILE A 393 -24.56 39.31 65.05
CA ILE A 393 -23.13 39.38 64.83
C ILE A 393 -22.48 38.01 65.06
N GLU A 394 -23.19 37.10 65.77
CA GLU A 394 -22.76 35.71 65.92
C GLU A 394 -22.78 34.95 64.57
N ARG A 395 -23.76 35.24 63.69
CA ARG A 395 -23.81 34.61 62.35
C ARG A 395 -22.63 35.05 61.46
N VAL A 396 -22.22 36.29 61.50
CA VAL A 396 -21.10 36.81 60.70
C VAL A 396 -19.76 36.24 61.21
N THR A 397 -19.60 36.08 62.52
CA THR A 397 -18.45 35.46 63.14
C THR A 397 -18.42 33.94 62.84
N ASP A 398 -19.54 33.28 62.73
CA ASP A 398 -19.64 31.85 62.36
C ASP A 398 -19.22 31.59 60.92
N PHE A 399 -19.57 32.48 59.97
CA PHE A 399 -19.05 32.39 58.60
C PHE A 399 -17.54 32.53 58.54
N GLY A 400 -16.94 33.43 59.29
CA GLY A 400 -15.48 33.57 59.38
C GLY A 400 -14.79 32.35 60.03
N LYS A 401 -15.41 31.73 61.01
CA LYS A 401 -14.94 30.48 61.63
C LYS A 401 -15.06 29.28 60.72
N ILE A 402 -16.13 29.22 59.89
CA ILE A 402 -16.34 28.19 58.88
C ILE A 402 -15.24 28.30 57.79
N ASP A 403 -14.98 29.51 57.29
CA ASP A 403 -13.93 29.74 56.31
C ASP A 403 -12.53 29.40 56.86
N GLN A 404 -12.24 29.74 58.10
CA GLN A 404 -10.99 29.41 58.80
C GLN A 404 -10.89 27.89 59.06
N ALA A 405 -11.99 27.21 59.38
CA ALA A 405 -12.01 25.76 59.58
C ALA A 405 -11.85 24.97 58.25
N LEU A 406 -12.44 25.48 57.17
CA LEU A 406 -12.23 24.92 55.83
C LEU A 406 -10.80 25.11 55.32
N SER A 407 -10.18 26.25 55.62
CA SER A 407 -8.80 26.53 55.23
C SER A 407 -7.76 25.86 56.15
N SER A 408 -8.05 25.65 57.43
CA SER A 408 -7.11 25.02 58.40
C SER A 408 -7.22 23.50 58.49
N ASN A 409 -8.41 22.92 58.25
CA ASN A 409 -8.66 21.48 58.24
C ASN A 409 -8.81 20.90 56.81
N GLY A 410 -8.73 21.74 55.79
CA GLY A 410 -8.78 21.30 54.41
C GLY A 410 -7.59 20.40 54.09
N THR A 411 -7.79 19.09 54.09
CA THR A 411 -6.87 18.20 53.42
C THR A 411 -6.78 18.73 52.00
N ASN A 412 -5.64 19.30 51.66
CA ASN A 412 -5.45 19.91 50.35
C ASN A 412 -5.68 18.85 49.28
N VAL A 413 -6.85 18.92 48.60
CA VAL A 413 -7.24 17.96 47.56
C VAL A 413 -6.14 17.85 46.50
N ALA A 414 -5.42 18.96 46.26
CA ALA A 414 -4.28 18.99 45.34
C ALA A 414 -3.08 18.19 45.89
N ASP A 415 -2.83 18.21 47.20
CA ASP A 415 -1.76 17.44 47.83
C ASP A 415 -2.09 15.93 47.81
N PHE A 416 -3.35 15.60 48.09
CA PHE A 416 -3.84 14.22 47.95
C PHE A 416 -3.72 13.70 46.52
N TYR A 417 -4.10 14.50 45.53
CA TYR A 417 -3.93 14.18 44.12
C TYR A 417 -2.45 14.03 43.73
N GLY A 418 -1.59 14.86 44.34
CA GLY A 418 -0.15 14.75 44.19
C GLY A 418 0.42 13.40 44.64
N LYS A 419 -0.10 12.87 45.77
CA LYS A 419 0.29 11.57 46.32
C LYS A 419 -0.15 10.39 45.43
N LEU A 420 -1.17 10.54 44.61
CA LEU A 420 -1.68 9.50 43.71
C LEU A 420 -1.02 9.53 42.33
N LYS A 421 0.00 10.36 42.09
CA LYS A 421 0.69 10.44 40.78
C LYS A 421 1.29 9.12 40.31
N PHE A 422 1.62 8.20 41.21
CA PHE A 422 2.15 6.89 40.87
C PHE A 422 1.18 6.03 40.06
N ILE A 423 -0.15 6.31 40.08
CA ILE A 423 -1.15 5.60 39.29
C ILE A 423 -0.83 5.65 37.78
N LYS A 424 -0.14 6.68 37.30
CA LYS A 424 0.33 6.79 35.91
C LYS A 424 1.30 5.69 35.49
N ASN A 425 1.94 5.04 36.45
CA ASN A 425 2.90 3.95 36.17
C ASN A 425 2.19 2.59 35.90
N TYR A 426 0.89 2.54 36.12
CA TYR A 426 0.05 1.35 35.89
C TYR A 426 -0.87 1.57 34.68
N ASN A 427 -1.28 0.50 34.05
CA ASN A 427 -2.18 0.56 32.88
C ASN A 427 -3.64 0.83 33.31
N VAL A 428 -3.86 1.93 34.03
CA VAL A 428 -5.15 2.33 34.59
C VAL A 428 -5.68 3.57 33.88
N SER A 429 -6.94 3.49 33.46
CA SER A 429 -7.73 4.61 32.93
C SER A 429 -8.71 5.06 34.00
N LEU A 430 -8.49 6.23 34.60
CA LEU A 430 -9.40 6.81 35.57
C LEU A 430 -10.61 7.45 34.88
N ALA A 431 -11.83 7.08 35.30
CA ALA A 431 -13.08 7.58 34.75
C ALA A 431 -13.73 8.65 35.64
N LYS A 432 -13.63 8.50 36.95
CA LYS A 432 -14.28 9.41 37.91
C LYS A 432 -13.46 9.56 39.16
N PHE A 433 -13.40 10.79 39.66
CA PHE A 433 -12.89 11.14 40.97
C PHE A 433 -13.97 11.91 41.73
N SER A 434 -14.27 11.53 42.98
CA SER A 434 -15.22 12.24 43.84
C SER A 434 -14.69 12.37 45.23
N TYR A 435 -15.02 13.46 45.86
CA TYR A 435 -14.69 13.78 47.24
C TYR A 435 -15.96 14.09 48.03
N SER A 436 -16.09 13.53 49.20
CA SER A 436 -17.18 13.82 50.13
C SER A 436 -16.66 14.03 51.53
N LEU A 437 -17.20 15.01 52.22
CA LEU A 437 -16.92 15.32 53.62
C LEU A 437 -18.17 15.00 54.45
N THR A 438 -18.05 14.13 55.46
CA THR A 438 -19.16 13.75 56.35
C THR A 438 -18.78 14.05 57.79
N GLY A 439 -19.78 14.34 58.65
CA GLY A 439 -19.58 14.59 60.06
C GLY A 439 -19.08 16.02 60.43
N PHE A 440 -19.10 16.93 59.44
CA PHE A 440 -18.79 18.34 59.71
C PHE A 440 -19.92 19.02 60.46
N ASN A 441 -19.65 19.59 61.65
CA ASN A 441 -20.61 20.36 62.41
C ASN A 441 -20.11 21.81 62.48
N ALA A 442 -20.88 22.71 61.85
CA ALA A 442 -20.55 24.14 61.80
C ALA A 442 -20.51 24.81 63.19
N LYS A 443 -21.15 24.22 64.20
CA LYS A 443 -21.15 24.72 65.57
C LYS A 443 -19.97 24.27 66.42
N SER A 444 -19.17 23.29 65.94
CA SER A 444 -17.96 22.79 66.60
C SER A 444 -16.90 22.51 65.58
N PRO A 445 -16.20 23.52 65.07
CA PRO A 445 -15.23 23.39 63.99
C PRO A 445 -13.98 22.53 64.33
N SER A 446 -13.75 22.24 65.61
CA SER A 446 -12.63 21.39 66.05
C SER A 446 -12.89 19.89 65.97
N ALA A 447 -14.12 19.46 65.61
CA ALA A 447 -14.40 18.05 65.36
C ALA A 447 -13.84 17.65 63.97
N ASN A 448 -12.90 16.70 63.95
CA ASN A 448 -12.32 16.15 62.72
C ASN A 448 -13.44 15.51 61.86
N GLY A 449 -13.85 16.19 60.80
CA GLY A 449 -14.77 15.61 59.84
C GLY A 449 -14.11 14.41 59.12
N ASN A 450 -14.88 13.35 58.90
CA ASN A 450 -14.43 12.21 58.08
C ASN A 450 -14.55 12.57 56.61
N TYR A 451 -13.46 12.43 55.87
CA TYR A 451 -13.50 12.59 54.42
C TYR A 451 -13.37 11.25 53.71
N THR A 452 -14.01 11.15 52.57
CA THR A 452 -13.93 9.97 51.70
C THR A 452 -13.61 10.42 50.28
N PHE A 453 -12.54 9.87 49.72
CA PHE A 453 -12.18 10.00 48.31
C PHE A 453 -12.59 8.72 47.62
N SER A 454 -13.28 8.83 46.48
CA SER A 454 -13.60 7.68 45.64
C SER A 454 -13.01 7.87 44.24
N LEU A 455 -12.31 6.84 43.81
CA LEU A 455 -11.67 6.74 42.49
C LEU A 455 -12.28 5.56 41.73
N SER A 456 -12.83 5.81 40.57
CA SER A 456 -13.35 4.76 39.68
C SER A 456 -12.63 4.80 38.34
N GLY A 457 -12.31 3.66 37.81
CA GLY A 457 -11.59 3.55 36.54
C GLY A 457 -11.61 2.14 35.97
N LYS A 458 -10.70 1.87 35.05
CA LYS A 458 -10.50 0.53 34.47
C LYS A 458 -9.01 0.23 34.44
N ILE A 459 -8.64 -1.00 34.80
CA ILE A 459 -7.31 -1.55 34.56
C ILE A 459 -7.35 -2.40 33.31
N GLN A 460 -6.32 -2.28 32.45
CA GLN A 460 -6.27 -2.94 31.15
C GLN A 460 -4.93 -3.63 30.98
N ASN A 461 -4.93 -4.84 30.41
CA ASN A 461 -3.70 -5.50 30.02
C ASN A 461 -3.43 -5.29 28.51
N LYS A 462 -2.19 -4.86 28.18
CA LYS A 462 -1.71 -4.68 26.81
C LYS A 462 -0.99 -5.92 26.28
N THR A 463 -0.54 -6.82 27.14
CA THR A 463 0.23 -8.01 26.78
C THR A 463 -0.65 -9.22 26.47
N GLY A 464 -1.91 -9.22 26.89
CA GLY A 464 -2.84 -10.35 26.74
C GLY A 464 -2.61 -11.46 27.77
N ASP A 465 -1.68 -11.28 28.73
CA ASP A 465 -1.45 -12.20 29.83
C ASP A 465 -2.23 -11.73 31.06
N ILE A 466 -3.07 -12.60 31.60
CA ILE A 466 -3.94 -12.29 32.73
C ILE A 466 -3.18 -12.27 34.06
N GLU A 467 -2.11 -13.06 34.19
CA GLU A 467 -1.28 -13.09 35.39
C GLU A 467 -0.56 -11.74 35.58
N ASP A 468 -0.09 -11.14 34.49
CA ASP A 468 0.48 -9.79 34.50
C ASP A 468 -0.52 -8.76 34.98
N LEU A 469 -1.80 -8.88 34.61
CA LEU A 469 -2.84 -7.94 35.01
C LEU A 469 -3.15 -8.05 36.52
N PHE A 470 -3.23 -9.25 37.06
CA PHE A 470 -3.38 -9.46 38.51
C PHE A 470 -2.18 -8.91 39.28
N SER A 471 -0.96 -9.16 38.81
CA SER A 471 0.27 -8.64 39.39
C SER A 471 0.30 -7.11 39.38
N GLU A 472 -0.12 -6.47 38.28
CA GLU A 472 -0.25 -5.00 38.20
C GLU A 472 -1.30 -4.45 39.15
N PHE A 473 -2.45 -5.12 39.32
CA PHE A 473 -3.49 -4.72 40.25
C PHE A 473 -3.03 -4.81 41.70
N ASP A 474 -2.41 -5.93 42.08
CA ASP A 474 -1.87 -6.15 43.40
C ASP A 474 -0.77 -5.12 43.73
N GLY A 475 0.10 -4.80 42.76
CA GLY A 475 1.10 -3.76 42.85
C GLY A 475 0.49 -2.37 43.06
N LEU A 476 -0.58 -2.05 42.37
CA LEU A 476 -1.34 -0.80 42.49
C LEU A 476 -1.97 -0.67 43.90
N VAL A 477 -2.61 -1.74 44.37
CA VAL A 477 -3.23 -1.79 45.71
C VAL A 477 -2.17 -1.64 46.81
N ALA A 478 -1.06 -2.37 46.73
CA ALA A 478 0.05 -2.31 47.69
C ALA A 478 0.64 -0.90 47.72
N LYS A 479 0.90 -0.28 46.56
CA LYS A 479 1.45 1.08 46.48
C LYS A 479 0.49 2.14 47.01
N THR A 480 -0.81 1.97 46.79
CA THR A 480 -1.85 2.84 47.35
C THR A 480 -1.86 2.79 48.88
N LYS A 481 -1.81 1.60 49.45
CA LYS A 481 -1.74 1.40 50.91
C LYS A 481 -0.45 1.95 51.50
N GLU A 482 0.69 1.74 50.85
CA GLU A 482 1.99 2.28 51.27
C GLU A 482 2.01 3.83 51.28
N THR A 483 1.45 4.42 50.21
CA THR A 483 1.46 5.90 50.07
C THR A 483 0.48 6.58 51.00
N LEU A 484 -0.60 5.89 51.37
CA LEU A 484 -1.69 6.42 52.20
C LEU A 484 -1.81 5.68 53.55
N THR A 485 -0.69 5.49 54.25
CA THR A 485 -0.58 4.70 55.48
C THR A 485 -1.54 5.10 56.60
N ASN A 486 -1.99 6.38 56.63
CA ASN A 486 -2.92 6.89 57.65
C ASN A 486 -4.40 6.85 57.22
N ASN A 487 -4.72 6.22 56.10
CA ASN A 487 -6.05 6.16 55.55
C ASN A 487 -6.54 4.73 55.40
N ARG A 488 -7.85 4.51 55.58
CA ARG A 488 -8.47 3.23 55.23
C ARG A 488 -8.70 3.18 53.71
N VAL A 489 -8.03 2.23 53.08
CA VAL A 489 -8.18 1.99 51.61
C VAL A 489 -9.03 0.76 51.41
N ASN A 490 -10.25 0.96 50.94
CA ASN A 490 -11.15 -0.10 50.50
C ASN A 490 -11.11 -0.16 48.94
N TYR A 491 -11.12 -1.34 48.39
CA TYR A 491 -11.11 -1.54 46.93
C TYR A 491 -11.97 -2.77 46.55
N THR A 492 -12.42 -2.81 45.30
CA THR A 492 -13.14 -3.96 44.75
C THR A 492 -12.13 -4.91 44.15
N ASP A 493 -12.12 -6.17 44.59
CA ASP A 493 -11.25 -7.20 43.99
C ASP A 493 -11.62 -7.49 42.54
N LEU A 494 -10.61 -7.86 41.73
CA LEU A 494 -10.87 -8.30 40.38
C LEU A 494 -11.60 -9.65 40.37
N PRO A 495 -12.54 -9.85 39.42
CA PRO A 495 -13.27 -11.12 39.31
C PRO A 495 -12.30 -12.27 38.97
N ARG A 496 -12.39 -13.39 39.72
CA ARG A 496 -11.53 -14.58 39.52
C ARG A 496 -12.08 -15.57 38.48
N ASN A 497 -13.34 -15.46 38.10
CA ASN A 497 -13.96 -16.26 37.03
C ASN A 497 -13.88 -15.54 35.71
N ILE A 498 -12.85 -15.82 34.92
CA ILE A 498 -12.55 -15.11 33.68
C ILE A 498 -12.49 -16.12 32.53
N ASP A 499 -13.04 -15.76 31.39
CA ASP A 499 -12.88 -16.52 30.14
C ASP A 499 -11.49 -16.24 29.55
N PHE A 500 -10.61 -17.26 29.58
CA PHE A 500 -9.21 -17.19 29.12
C PHE A 500 -9.03 -17.05 27.60
N ASN A 501 -10.11 -16.98 26.83
CA ASN A 501 -10.05 -16.88 25.37
C ASN A 501 -10.09 -15.44 24.83
N GLN A 502 -10.07 -14.43 25.67
CA GLN A 502 -10.11 -13.03 25.24
C GLN A 502 -8.71 -12.49 24.95
N LYS A 503 -8.60 -11.70 23.90
CA LYS A 503 -7.35 -11.07 23.44
C LYS A 503 -6.92 -9.87 24.28
N TYR A 504 -7.85 -9.25 25.03
CA TYR A 504 -7.65 -8.10 25.89
C TYR A 504 -8.56 -8.19 27.11
N TYR A 505 -8.00 -7.93 28.27
CA TYR A 505 -8.73 -7.89 29.53
C TYR A 505 -8.88 -6.45 30.02
N SER A 506 -10.09 -6.06 30.42
CA SER A 506 -10.37 -4.73 30.98
C SER A 506 -11.39 -4.88 32.09
N PHE A 507 -10.98 -4.56 33.32
CA PHE A 507 -11.83 -4.68 34.50
C PHE A 507 -12.06 -3.32 35.16
N PRO A 508 -13.28 -3.04 35.67
CA PRO A 508 -13.52 -1.87 36.49
C PRO A 508 -12.76 -1.98 37.81
N ILE A 509 -12.21 -0.87 38.26
CA ILE A 509 -11.59 -0.74 39.56
C ILE A 509 -12.24 0.43 40.32
N ASP A 510 -12.55 0.20 41.61
CA ASP A 510 -13.08 1.22 42.50
C ASP A 510 -12.27 1.22 43.81
N PHE A 511 -11.77 2.39 44.16
CA PHE A 511 -11.09 2.64 45.41
C PHE A 511 -11.87 3.65 46.22
N SER A 512 -12.07 3.36 47.51
CA SER A 512 -12.62 4.28 48.47
C SER A 512 -11.62 4.47 49.62
N ILE A 513 -11.19 5.70 49.81
CA ILE A 513 -10.14 6.05 50.76
C ILE A 513 -10.77 6.99 51.77
N SER A 514 -10.82 6.57 53.04
CA SER A 514 -11.39 7.33 54.14
C SER A 514 -10.39 7.50 55.29
N LYS A 515 -10.57 8.59 56.02
CA LYS A 515 -9.85 8.84 57.24
C LYS A 515 -10.76 8.67 58.44
#